data_a2c7ffbe7e4ed64f85d429d498d77fa2
#
_entry.id   a2c7ffbe7e4ed64f85d429d498d77fa2
#
_cell.length_a   1.000
_cell.length_b   1.000
_cell.length_c   1.000
_cell.angle_alpha   90.00
_cell.angle_beta   90.00
_cell.angle_gamma   90.00
#
_symmetry.space_group_name_H-M   'P 1'
#
loop_
_entity.id
_entity.type
_entity.pdbx_description
1 polymer ?
#
loop_
_entity_poly.entity_id
_entity_poly.type
_entity_poly.pdbx_seq_one_letter_code
_entity_poly.pdbx_strand_id
1 'polypeptide(L)'
;MAESPNRLAALTVAQSEREASCETHGAYTAKGFAVGRVMHWMGCPECSKQAQAEKGQAEAARSVAEAQRRLESSLNQAGIPMRYRRKTFESFVVENDAQERALCVAMEFAANFETHRRSGTVIVFSGVPGTGKSHLAIAIAQAVMAGHTALYTSAIDAVRMIRNTWRRDSERTETQVLDMLAGVDLLVLDEVGVQYGTEAEQVNLFDIIDKRYRALMPTILLTNQGKGGLKTFLGDRSFDRLREGGQWVVFDWESYRGRAAA
;
A
#
# COMPACT_ATOMS: atom_id res chain seq x y z
N MET A 1 53.88 -2.12 10.34
CA MET A 1 53.99 -1.30 9.11
C MET A 1 54.53 -2.17 8.02
N ALA A 2 53.71 -2.57 7.08
CA ALA A 2 54.14 -3.12 5.77
C ALA A 2 52.91 -3.03 4.88
N GLU A 3 52.90 -2.06 4.00
CA GLU A 3 51.91 -1.85 2.95
C GLU A 3 51.96 -3.00 1.97
N SER A 4 50.82 -3.65 1.73
CA SER A 4 50.64 -4.57 0.62
C SER A 4 50.36 -3.78 -0.65
N PRO A 5 51.17 -3.83 -1.67
CA PRO A 5 50.85 -3.13 -2.91
C PRO A 5 49.76 -3.86 -3.65
N ASN A 6 48.75 -3.09 -4.00
CA ASN A 6 47.62 -3.44 -4.85
C ASN A 6 48.13 -3.97 -6.22
N ARG A 7 48.17 -5.29 -6.37
CA ARG A 7 48.53 -5.97 -7.62
C ARG A 7 47.29 -6.15 -8.52
N LEU A 8 46.64 -5.09 -8.88
CA LEU A 8 45.88 -4.99 -10.12
C LEU A 8 46.77 -4.34 -11.19
N ALA A 9 47.90 -4.99 -11.46
CA ALA A 9 48.72 -4.65 -12.60
C ALA A 9 47.87 -4.88 -13.86
N ALA A 10 47.74 -3.79 -14.62
CA ALA A 10 47.13 -3.75 -15.92
C ALA A 10 47.50 -5.00 -16.76
N LEU A 11 46.53 -5.87 -16.97
CA LEU A 11 46.56 -6.84 -18.05
C LEU A 11 46.55 -6.02 -19.34
N THR A 12 47.71 -5.75 -19.91
CA THR A 12 47.86 -5.18 -21.26
C THR A 12 47.37 -6.26 -22.21
N VAL A 13 46.07 -6.27 -22.48
CA VAL A 13 45.49 -7.16 -23.48
C VAL A 13 45.99 -6.65 -24.82
N ALA A 14 46.75 -7.47 -25.56
CA ALA A 14 47.18 -7.13 -26.91
C ALA A 14 45.93 -6.83 -27.74
N GLN A 15 45.76 -5.56 -28.11
CA GLN A 15 44.65 -5.12 -28.98
C GLN A 15 45.11 -5.29 -30.43
N SER A 16 44.33 -6.02 -31.19
CA SER A 16 44.49 -6.15 -32.65
C SER A 16 43.26 -5.56 -33.32
N GLU A 17 43.44 -4.96 -34.49
CA GLU A 17 42.34 -4.42 -35.29
C GLU A 17 42.28 -5.14 -36.63
N ARG A 18 41.09 -5.40 -37.14
CA ARG A 18 40.88 -5.91 -38.50
C ARG A 18 39.63 -5.29 -39.12
N GLU A 19 39.61 -5.16 -40.43
CA GLU A 19 38.40 -4.79 -41.16
C GLU A 19 37.40 -5.99 -41.14
N ALA A 20 36.15 -5.68 -40.89
CA ALA A 20 35.04 -6.62 -40.88
C ALA A 20 33.80 -5.94 -41.50
N SER A 21 32.83 -6.74 -41.92
CA SER A 21 31.56 -6.24 -42.51
C SER A 21 30.41 -6.77 -41.69
N CYS A 22 29.44 -5.92 -41.46
CA CYS A 22 28.15 -6.21 -40.84
C CYS A 22 27.06 -6.13 -41.90
N GLU A 23 26.20 -7.11 -41.98
CA GLU A 23 25.10 -7.14 -42.96
C GLU A 23 24.17 -5.93 -42.86
N THR A 24 24.00 -5.39 -41.65
CA THR A 24 23.06 -4.27 -41.37
C THR A 24 23.74 -2.90 -41.43
N HIS A 25 24.99 -2.78 -40.96
CA HIS A 25 25.67 -1.48 -40.79
C HIS A 25 26.91 -1.28 -41.70
N GLY A 26 27.21 -2.27 -42.58
CA GLY A 26 28.32 -2.19 -43.52
C GLY A 26 29.69 -2.44 -42.89
N ALA A 27 30.74 -1.86 -43.49
CA ALA A 27 32.11 -2.06 -43.05
C ALA A 27 32.41 -1.39 -41.71
N TYR A 28 33.16 -2.07 -40.85
CA TYR A 28 33.62 -1.54 -39.55
C TYR A 28 34.97 -2.15 -39.16
N THR A 29 35.68 -1.47 -38.26
CA THR A 29 36.93 -1.96 -37.70
C THR A 29 36.62 -2.80 -36.45
N ALA A 30 36.80 -4.12 -36.53
CA ALA A 30 36.64 -5.03 -35.40
C ALA A 30 37.88 -4.96 -34.48
N LYS A 31 37.64 -4.76 -33.18
CA LYS A 31 38.66 -4.82 -32.15
C LYS A 31 38.75 -6.23 -31.60
N GLY A 32 39.97 -6.79 -31.54
CA GLY A 32 40.24 -8.10 -31.01
C GLY A 32 41.06 -8.04 -29.71
N PHE A 33 40.78 -8.95 -28.82
CA PHE A 33 41.55 -9.17 -27.58
C PHE A 33 41.86 -10.63 -27.37
N ALA A 34 43.07 -10.93 -26.90
CA ALA A 34 43.52 -12.27 -26.66
C ALA A 34 43.05 -12.76 -25.27
N VAL A 35 42.45 -13.95 -25.24
CA VAL A 35 42.14 -14.66 -24.00
C VAL A 35 42.86 -16.00 -24.08
N GLY A 36 43.97 -16.11 -23.38
CA GLY A 36 44.87 -17.23 -23.49
C GLY A 36 45.53 -17.30 -24.88
N ARG A 37 45.29 -18.39 -25.62
CA ARG A 37 45.79 -18.59 -26.99
C ARG A 37 44.78 -18.26 -28.07
N VAL A 38 43.60 -17.78 -27.72
CA VAL A 38 42.50 -17.52 -28.65
C VAL A 38 42.26 -16.03 -28.75
N MET A 39 42.16 -15.52 -30.01
CA MET A 39 41.77 -14.13 -30.29
C MET A 39 40.27 -14.03 -30.41
N HIS A 40 39.65 -13.20 -29.57
CA HIS A 40 38.25 -12.88 -29.62
C HIS A 40 38.02 -11.52 -30.31
N TRP A 41 37.13 -11.51 -31.27
CA TRP A 41 36.82 -10.28 -32.03
C TRP A 41 35.47 -9.72 -31.62
N MET A 42 35.44 -8.41 -31.37
CA MET A 42 34.19 -7.70 -31.08
C MET A 42 33.32 -7.60 -32.34
N GLY A 43 32.06 -7.80 -32.19
CA GLY A 43 31.06 -7.59 -33.26
C GLY A 43 30.89 -6.11 -33.63
N CYS A 44 29.99 -5.86 -34.58
CA CYS A 44 29.68 -4.50 -35.00
C CYS A 44 29.29 -3.60 -33.83
N PRO A 45 29.93 -2.43 -33.63
CA PRO A 45 29.64 -1.53 -32.51
C PRO A 45 28.20 -1.04 -32.50
N GLU A 46 27.62 -0.78 -33.69
CA GLU A 46 26.22 -0.32 -33.77
C GLU A 46 25.22 -1.43 -33.41
N CYS A 47 25.46 -2.67 -33.85
CA CYS A 47 24.66 -3.82 -33.40
C CYS A 47 24.77 -4.02 -31.89
N SER A 48 25.98 -3.86 -31.33
CA SER A 48 26.18 -3.97 -29.87
C SER A 48 25.45 -2.88 -29.10
N LYS A 49 25.46 -1.62 -29.59
CA LYS A 49 24.70 -0.52 -28.99
C LYS A 49 23.20 -0.78 -29.07
N GLN A 50 22.70 -1.24 -30.20
CA GLN A 50 21.30 -1.56 -30.39
C GLN A 50 20.87 -2.69 -29.46
N ALA A 51 21.60 -3.79 -29.41
CA ALA A 51 21.33 -4.92 -28.51
C ALA A 51 21.38 -4.51 -27.02
N GLN A 52 22.29 -3.59 -26.65
CA GLN A 52 22.39 -3.04 -25.30
C GLN A 52 21.19 -2.14 -24.96
N ALA A 53 20.74 -1.31 -25.92
CA ALA A 53 19.55 -0.50 -25.74
C ALA A 53 18.27 -1.33 -25.61
N GLU A 54 18.09 -2.34 -26.46
CA GLU A 54 16.97 -3.29 -26.42
C GLU A 54 16.95 -4.07 -25.08
N LYS A 55 18.11 -4.54 -24.63
CA LYS A 55 18.26 -5.23 -23.34
C LYS A 55 17.89 -4.29 -22.18
N GLY A 56 18.37 -3.06 -22.20
CA GLY A 56 18.05 -2.07 -21.18
C GLY A 56 16.54 -1.74 -21.13
N GLN A 57 15.90 -1.59 -22.31
CA GLN A 57 14.45 -1.39 -22.39
C GLN A 57 13.67 -2.61 -21.87
N ALA A 58 14.10 -3.82 -22.21
CA ALA A 58 13.47 -5.05 -21.74
C ALA A 58 13.62 -5.23 -20.23
N GLU A 59 14.79 -4.91 -19.66
CA GLU A 59 15.02 -4.93 -18.21
C GLU A 59 14.16 -3.90 -17.47
N ALA A 60 14.07 -2.68 -18.00
CA ALA A 60 13.21 -1.63 -17.45
C ALA A 60 11.71 -2.05 -17.50
N ALA A 61 11.25 -2.59 -18.61
CA ALA A 61 9.88 -3.09 -18.75
C ALA A 61 9.57 -4.23 -17.76
N ARG A 62 10.51 -5.16 -17.55
CA ARG A 62 10.38 -6.24 -16.56
C ARG A 62 10.28 -5.69 -15.14
N SER A 63 11.14 -4.74 -14.78
CA SER A 63 11.14 -4.10 -13.46
C SER A 63 9.80 -3.41 -13.17
N VAL A 64 9.26 -2.66 -14.15
CA VAL A 64 7.94 -2.02 -14.02
C VAL A 64 6.83 -3.07 -13.85
N ALA A 65 6.85 -4.14 -14.65
CA ALA A 65 5.84 -5.20 -14.55
C ALA A 65 5.90 -5.95 -13.20
N GLU A 66 7.10 -6.17 -12.66
CA GLU A 66 7.27 -6.78 -11.33
C GLU A 66 6.78 -5.86 -10.22
N ALA A 67 7.09 -4.57 -10.28
CA ALA A 67 6.59 -3.58 -9.32
C ALA A 67 5.05 -3.53 -9.33
N GLN A 68 4.45 -3.53 -10.51
CA GLN A 68 3.00 -3.56 -10.67
C GLN A 68 2.38 -4.83 -10.05
N ARG A 69 2.95 -6.00 -10.30
CA ARG A 69 2.47 -7.28 -9.72
C ARG A 69 2.59 -7.28 -8.18
N ARG A 70 3.68 -6.76 -7.64
CA ARG A 70 3.87 -6.63 -6.18
C ARG A 70 2.81 -5.72 -5.57
N LEU A 71 2.56 -4.56 -6.19
CA LEU A 71 1.52 -3.64 -5.75
C LEU A 71 0.13 -4.30 -5.77
N GLU A 72 -0.24 -4.96 -6.87
CA GLU A 72 -1.53 -5.67 -6.98
C GLU A 72 -1.68 -6.77 -5.91
N SER A 73 -0.63 -7.54 -5.66
CA SER A 73 -0.62 -8.55 -4.60
C SER A 73 -0.83 -7.92 -3.23
N SER A 74 -0.11 -6.83 -2.92
CA SER A 74 -0.25 -6.10 -1.66
C SER A 74 -1.66 -5.53 -1.47
N LEU A 75 -2.25 -4.93 -2.52
CA LEU A 75 -3.62 -4.42 -2.48
C LEU A 75 -4.66 -5.53 -2.28
N ASN A 76 -4.43 -6.72 -2.86
CA ASN A 76 -5.27 -7.89 -2.62
C ASN A 76 -5.19 -8.36 -1.17
N GLN A 77 -3.98 -8.47 -0.62
CA GLN A 77 -3.75 -8.86 0.78
C GLN A 77 -4.33 -7.86 1.76
N ALA A 78 -4.27 -6.57 1.44
CA ALA A 78 -4.87 -5.51 2.23
C ALA A 78 -6.41 -5.46 2.13
N GLY A 79 -7.06 -6.34 1.38
CA GLY A 79 -8.51 -6.37 1.24
C GLY A 79 -9.11 -5.16 0.48
N ILE A 80 -8.29 -4.37 -0.21
CA ILE A 80 -8.75 -3.18 -0.93
C ILE A 80 -9.49 -3.59 -2.22
N PRO A 81 -10.81 -3.28 -2.34
CA PRO A 81 -11.59 -3.66 -3.51
C PRO A 81 -11.05 -3.02 -4.80
N MET A 82 -11.14 -3.72 -5.92
CA MET A 82 -10.64 -3.23 -7.23
C MET A 82 -11.13 -1.82 -7.58
N ARG A 83 -12.39 -1.51 -7.28
CA ARG A 83 -13.00 -0.20 -7.52
C ARG A 83 -12.25 0.94 -6.83
N TYR A 84 -11.57 0.68 -5.72
CA TYR A 84 -10.92 1.68 -4.89
C TYR A 84 -9.40 1.74 -5.07
N ARG A 85 -8.78 0.84 -5.84
CA ARG A 85 -7.32 0.78 -6.02
C ARG A 85 -6.69 2.02 -6.64
N ARG A 86 -7.49 2.82 -7.36
CA ARG A 86 -7.06 4.09 -7.97
C ARG A 86 -7.40 5.31 -7.12
N LYS A 87 -7.85 5.11 -5.86
CA LYS A 87 -8.17 6.20 -4.94
C LYS A 87 -6.90 6.62 -4.21
N THR A 88 -6.32 7.73 -4.65
CA THR A 88 -5.11 8.34 -4.08
C THR A 88 -5.44 9.74 -3.57
N PHE A 89 -4.51 10.38 -2.86
CA PHE A 89 -4.69 11.77 -2.40
C PHE A 89 -4.84 12.72 -3.59
N GLU A 90 -4.06 12.51 -4.67
CA GLU A 90 -4.09 13.33 -5.89
C GLU A 90 -5.42 13.21 -6.65
N SER A 91 -6.08 12.05 -6.54
CA SER A 91 -7.38 11.82 -7.17
C SER A 91 -8.58 12.31 -6.33
N PHE A 92 -8.33 12.86 -5.14
CA PHE A 92 -9.38 13.46 -4.31
C PHE A 92 -9.65 14.89 -4.77
N VAL A 93 -10.88 15.17 -5.21
CA VAL A 93 -11.28 16.49 -5.69
C VAL A 93 -11.66 17.36 -4.50
N VAL A 94 -11.03 18.53 -4.42
CA VAL A 94 -11.30 19.54 -3.38
C VAL A 94 -12.09 20.69 -4.00
N GLU A 95 -13.29 20.95 -3.47
CA GLU A 95 -14.20 22.01 -3.92
C GLU A 95 -14.49 23.03 -2.81
N ASN A 96 -14.10 22.72 -1.57
CA ASN A 96 -14.32 23.60 -0.41
C ASN A 96 -13.31 23.35 0.71
N ASP A 97 -13.22 24.29 1.65
CA ASP A 97 -12.28 24.25 2.78
C ASP A 97 -12.46 23.02 3.69
N ALA A 98 -13.67 22.48 3.81
CA ALA A 98 -13.90 21.31 4.64
C ALA A 98 -13.28 20.04 4.01
N GLN A 99 -13.37 19.92 2.70
CA GLN A 99 -12.69 18.85 1.93
C GLN A 99 -11.17 19.00 1.99
N GLU A 100 -10.65 20.25 1.88
CA GLU A 100 -9.23 20.52 1.99
C GLU A 100 -8.69 20.14 3.38
N ARG A 101 -9.40 20.52 4.45
CA ARG A 101 -9.03 20.10 5.81
C ARG A 101 -9.01 18.58 5.98
N ALA A 102 -10.03 17.89 5.44
CA ALA A 102 -10.08 16.43 5.52
C ALA A 102 -8.92 15.78 4.76
N LEU A 103 -8.57 16.29 3.57
CA LEU A 103 -7.42 15.86 2.79
C LEU A 103 -6.10 16.11 3.54
N CYS A 104 -5.92 17.32 4.11
CA CYS A 104 -4.72 17.66 4.90
C CYS A 104 -4.55 16.72 6.10
N VAL A 105 -5.62 16.42 6.85
CA VAL A 105 -5.57 15.46 7.95
C VAL A 105 -5.18 14.06 7.46
N ALA A 106 -5.73 13.63 6.34
CA ALA A 106 -5.42 12.31 5.79
C ALA A 106 -3.95 12.20 5.31
N MET A 107 -3.44 13.24 4.66
CA MET A 107 -2.05 13.30 4.21
C MET A 107 -1.08 13.39 5.38
N GLU A 108 -1.41 14.20 6.40
CA GLU A 108 -0.61 14.35 7.62
C GLU A 108 -0.50 13.00 8.35
N PHE A 109 -1.62 12.30 8.54
CA PHE A 109 -1.63 10.99 9.17
C PHE A 109 -0.75 9.98 8.43
N ALA A 110 -0.83 9.94 7.10
CA ALA A 110 0.00 9.04 6.30
C ALA A 110 1.50 9.41 6.37
N ALA A 111 1.82 10.71 6.29
CA ALA A 111 3.20 11.19 6.33
C ALA A 111 3.88 10.96 7.69
N ASN A 112 3.10 11.06 8.79
CA ASN A 112 3.60 10.89 10.16
C ASN A 112 3.19 9.54 10.78
N PHE A 113 2.95 8.52 9.95
CA PHE A 113 2.40 7.23 10.40
C PHE A 113 3.20 6.58 11.53
N GLU A 114 4.51 6.67 11.54
CA GLU A 114 5.35 6.15 12.64
C GLU A 114 5.03 6.80 13.99
N THR A 115 4.72 8.09 14.01
CA THR A 115 4.29 8.78 15.23
C THR A 115 2.93 8.28 15.69
N HIS A 116 1.99 8.14 14.76
CA HIS A 116 0.66 7.62 15.04
C HIS A 116 0.70 6.15 15.49
N ARG A 117 1.62 5.36 14.94
CA ARG A 117 1.86 3.97 15.34
C ARG A 117 2.36 3.86 16.77
N ARG A 118 3.20 4.78 17.24
CA ARG A 118 3.68 4.80 18.62
C ARG A 118 2.62 5.23 19.63
N SER A 119 1.70 6.08 19.20
CA SER A 119 0.63 6.61 20.07
C SER A 119 -0.68 5.82 20.00
N GLY A 120 -0.83 4.90 19.03
CA GLY A 120 -2.08 4.18 18.82
C GLY A 120 -3.23 5.07 18.34
N THR A 121 -2.91 6.09 17.53
CA THR A 121 -3.90 7.09 17.09
C THR A 121 -5.07 6.45 16.37
N VAL A 122 -6.28 6.87 16.71
CA VAL A 122 -7.51 6.49 16.01
C VAL A 122 -8.01 7.69 15.22
N ILE A 123 -8.43 7.47 13.95
CA ILE A 123 -9.19 8.47 13.19
C ILE A 123 -10.60 7.96 12.92
N VAL A 124 -11.59 8.79 13.17
CA VAL A 124 -12.98 8.52 12.81
C VAL A 124 -13.40 9.48 11.70
N PHE A 125 -13.68 8.94 10.52
CA PHE A 125 -14.31 9.67 9.42
C PHE A 125 -15.82 9.46 9.49
N SER A 126 -16.56 10.51 9.79
CA SER A 126 -18.00 10.44 9.92
C SER A 126 -18.72 11.39 8.96
N GLY A 127 -19.87 11.00 8.43
CA GLY A 127 -20.67 11.86 7.54
C GLY A 127 -21.45 11.09 6.50
N VAL A 128 -22.18 11.81 5.66
CA VAL A 128 -23.11 11.22 4.69
C VAL A 128 -22.42 10.35 3.64
N PRO A 129 -23.12 9.38 3.04
CA PRO A 129 -22.55 8.54 1.97
C PRO A 129 -22.11 9.36 0.76
N GLY A 130 -21.00 8.94 0.12
CA GLY A 130 -20.53 9.55 -1.14
C GLY A 130 -19.64 10.78 -0.99
N THR A 131 -19.30 11.19 0.24
CA THR A 131 -18.44 12.35 0.53
C THR A 131 -16.95 12.07 0.46
N GLY A 132 -16.51 10.83 0.17
CA GLY A 132 -15.11 10.51 0.00
C GLY A 132 -14.40 9.92 1.22
N LYS A 133 -15.11 9.55 2.30
CA LYS A 133 -14.51 8.88 3.49
C LYS A 133 -13.64 7.68 3.12
N SER A 134 -14.23 6.71 2.41
CA SER A 134 -13.50 5.50 1.98
C SER A 134 -12.38 5.83 0.99
N HIS A 135 -12.51 6.91 0.18
CA HIS A 135 -11.45 7.38 -0.70
C HIS A 135 -10.19 7.77 0.11
N LEU A 136 -10.34 8.69 1.06
CA LEU A 136 -9.20 9.15 1.87
C LEU A 136 -8.64 8.06 2.77
N ALA A 137 -9.48 7.21 3.37
CA ALA A 137 -9.00 6.09 4.18
C ALA A 137 -8.16 5.09 3.38
N ILE A 138 -8.55 4.81 2.14
CA ILE A 138 -7.81 3.93 1.25
C ILE A 138 -6.54 4.60 0.73
N ALA A 139 -6.55 5.91 0.44
CA ALA A 139 -5.35 6.66 0.09
C ALA A 139 -4.31 6.61 1.23
N ILE A 140 -4.75 6.76 2.49
CA ILE A 140 -3.89 6.55 3.66
C ILE A 140 -3.34 5.12 3.69
N ALA A 141 -4.20 4.11 3.57
CA ALA A 141 -3.78 2.71 3.62
C ALA A 141 -2.73 2.40 2.55
N GLN A 142 -2.93 2.86 1.30
CA GLN A 142 -1.97 2.67 0.20
C GLN A 142 -0.63 3.37 0.48
N ALA A 143 -0.64 4.59 1.02
CA ALA A 143 0.58 5.30 1.39
C ALA A 143 1.35 4.58 2.51
N VAL A 144 0.64 4.11 3.55
CA VAL A 144 1.19 3.35 4.67
C VAL A 144 1.79 2.01 4.22
N MET A 145 1.20 1.35 3.23
CA MET A 145 1.68 0.06 2.69
C MET A 145 3.06 0.14 2.03
N ALA A 146 3.62 1.31 1.81
CA ALA A 146 5.00 1.47 1.34
C ALA A 146 6.05 0.90 2.34
N GLY A 147 5.74 0.84 3.63
CA GLY A 147 6.65 0.35 4.67
C GLY A 147 5.98 -0.47 5.78
N HIS A 148 4.66 -0.58 5.78
CA HIS A 148 3.87 -1.20 6.85
C HIS A 148 2.77 -2.10 6.30
N THR A 149 2.15 -2.88 7.20
CA THR A 149 0.97 -3.68 6.87
C THR A 149 -0.31 -2.88 7.07
N ALA A 150 -1.25 -2.98 6.13
CA ALA A 150 -2.57 -2.39 6.26
C ALA A 150 -3.65 -3.41 5.87
N LEU A 151 -4.81 -3.31 6.50
CA LEU A 151 -5.99 -4.09 6.16
C LEU A 151 -7.21 -3.18 6.08
N TYR A 152 -7.93 -3.26 4.97
CA TYR A 152 -9.23 -2.64 4.78
C TYR A 152 -10.31 -3.72 4.82
N THR A 153 -11.31 -3.54 5.66
CA THR A 153 -12.46 -4.44 5.74
C THR A 153 -13.71 -3.68 6.19
N SER A 154 -14.88 -4.15 5.82
CA SER A 154 -16.12 -3.65 6.42
C SER A 154 -16.29 -4.21 7.83
N ALA A 155 -16.97 -3.47 8.71
CA ALA A 155 -17.27 -3.94 10.06
C ALA A 155 -18.08 -5.26 10.02
N ILE A 156 -19.01 -5.39 9.07
CA ILE A 156 -19.80 -6.63 8.92
C ILE A 156 -18.94 -7.82 8.46
N ASP A 157 -17.95 -7.58 7.57
CA ASP A 157 -17.07 -8.67 7.12
C ASP A 157 -16.07 -9.07 8.21
N ALA A 158 -15.59 -8.12 9.03
CA ALA A 158 -14.78 -8.43 10.20
C ALA A 158 -15.55 -9.33 11.18
N VAL A 159 -16.81 -8.99 11.49
CA VAL A 159 -17.68 -9.82 12.34
C VAL A 159 -17.95 -11.18 11.69
N ARG A 160 -18.20 -11.23 10.38
CA ARG A 160 -18.41 -12.51 9.66
C ARG A 160 -17.16 -13.39 9.70
N MET A 161 -15.96 -12.82 9.57
CA MET A 161 -14.72 -13.59 9.68
C MET A 161 -14.62 -14.27 11.05
N ILE A 162 -14.94 -13.55 12.14
CA ILE A 162 -14.96 -14.12 13.50
C ILE A 162 -16.03 -15.22 13.60
N ARG A 163 -17.27 -14.96 13.21
CA ARG A 163 -18.36 -15.93 13.29
C ARG A 163 -18.13 -17.19 12.45
N ASN A 164 -17.44 -17.07 11.33
CA ASN A 164 -17.10 -18.23 10.49
C ASN A 164 -16.16 -19.20 11.21
N THR A 165 -15.39 -18.77 12.20
CA THR A 165 -14.53 -19.66 13.01
C THR A 165 -15.31 -20.62 13.90
N TRP A 166 -16.61 -20.35 14.16
CA TRP A 166 -17.48 -21.20 14.98
C TRP A 166 -18.02 -22.41 14.23
N ARG A 167 -17.79 -22.48 12.92
CA ARG A 167 -18.16 -23.64 12.11
C ARG A 167 -17.18 -24.78 12.37
N ARG A 168 -17.68 -26.04 12.35
CA ARG A 168 -16.86 -27.23 12.58
C ARG A 168 -15.75 -27.44 11.55
N ASP A 169 -15.95 -26.92 10.34
CA ASP A 169 -15.05 -27.01 9.19
C ASP A 169 -14.14 -25.78 9.04
N SER A 170 -14.06 -24.94 10.06
CA SER A 170 -13.23 -23.74 10.00
C SER A 170 -11.74 -24.09 10.09
N GLU A 171 -10.96 -23.58 9.14
CA GLU A 171 -9.49 -23.71 9.13
C GLU A 171 -8.79 -22.76 10.13
N ARG A 172 -9.51 -21.75 10.64
CA ARG A 172 -8.96 -20.73 11.56
C ARG A 172 -9.74 -20.73 12.87
N THR A 173 -9.02 -20.46 13.95
CA THR A 173 -9.63 -20.20 15.25
C THR A 173 -10.01 -18.72 15.37
N GLU A 174 -10.94 -18.42 16.27
CA GLU A 174 -11.34 -17.05 16.60
C GLU A 174 -10.13 -16.19 17.01
N THR A 175 -9.25 -16.72 17.85
CA THR A 175 -8.02 -16.06 18.25
C THR A 175 -7.14 -15.67 17.05
N GLN A 176 -6.97 -16.58 16.08
CA GLN A 176 -6.18 -16.29 14.88
C GLN A 176 -6.80 -15.18 14.02
N VAL A 177 -8.13 -15.12 13.93
CA VAL A 177 -8.81 -14.04 13.19
C VAL A 177 -8.70 -12.71 13.93
N LEU A 178 -8.89 -12.72 15.25
CA LEU A 178 -8.70 -11.53 16.09
C LEU A 178 -7.23 -11.03 16.05
N ASP A 179 -6.26 -11.95 16.09
CA ASP A 179 -4.84 -11.59 15.99
C ASP A 179 -4.50 -11.00 14.62
N MET A 180 -5.10 -11.52 13.55
CA MET A 180 -4.93 -10.95 12.21
C MET A 180 -5.50 -9.53 12.13
N LEU A 181 -6.74 -9.31 12.62
CA LEU A 181 -7.38 -7.99 12.61
C LEU A 181 -6.69 -6.99 13.54
N ALA A 182 -6.17 -7.46 14.67
CA ALA A 182 -5.49 -6.64 15.66
C ALA A 182 -4.01 -6.40 15.32
N GLY A 183 -3.35 -7.30 14.59
CA GLY A 183 -1.90 -7.31 14.40
C GLY A 183 -1.40 -6.51 13.20
N VAL A 184 -2.26 -6.11 12.26
CA VAL A 184 -1.83 -5.22 11.16
C VAL A 184 -1.50 -3.83 11.68
N ASP A 185 -0.47 -3.19 11.12
CA ASP A 185 -0.04 -1.86 11.57
C ASP A 185 -1.17 -0.83 11.42
N LEU A 186 -1.95 -0.87 10.34
CA LEU A 186 -3.13 -0.03 10.12
C LEU A 186 -4.35 -0.88 9.80
N LEU A 187 -5.43 -0.74 10.58
CA LEU A 187 -6.74 -1.29 10.28
C LEU A 187 -7.69 -0.18 9.83
N VAL A 188 -8.34 -0.37 8.69
CA VAL A 188 -9.46 0.46 8.22
C VAL A 188 -10.74 -0.35 8.35
N LEU A 189 -11.63 0.06 9.27
CA LEU A 189 -12.98 -0.50 9.46
C LEU A 189 -14.00 0.41 8.78
N ASP A 190 -14.56 -0.05 7.67
CA ASP A 190 -15.59 0.70 6.93
C ASP A 190 -17.01 0.28 7.34
N GLU A 191 -17.95 1.16 7.08
CA GLU A 191 -19.39 0.95 7.29
C GLU A 191 -19.78 0.63 8.74
N VAL A 192 -19.04 1.16 9.74
CA VAL A 192 -19.39 0.97 11.15
C VAL A 192 -20.69 1.70 11.47
N GLY A 193 -21.65 0.98 12.05
CA GLY A 193 -22.98 1.53 12.38
C GLY A 193 -24.05 1.33 11.31
N VAL A 194 -23.75 0.58 10.22
CA VAL A 194 -24.73 0.21 9.18
C VAL A 194 -25.43 -1.11 9.53
N GLN A 195 -24.85 -1.89 10.43
CA GLN A 195 -25.33 -3.19 10.89
C GLN A 195 -26.52 -3.04 11.85
N TYR A 196 -27.16 -4.17 12.18
CA TYR A 196 -28.32 -4.18 13.09
C TYR A 196 -27.99 -3.87 14.56
N GLY A 197 -26.69 -3.78 14.93
CA GLY A 197 -26.26 -3.47 16.29
C GLY A 197 -26.60 -4.55 17.32
N THR A 198 -26.57 -5.83 16.91
CA THR A 198 -26.80 -6.93 17.84
C THR A 198 -25.68 -6.97 18.89
N GLU A 199 -26.00 -7.49 20.11
CA GLU A 199 -24.99 -7.65 21.16
C GLU A 199 -23.73 -8.41 20.67
N ALA A 200 -23.93 -9.46 19.86
CA ALA A 200 -22.83 -10.24 19.32
C ALA A 200 -21.95 -9.42 18.36
N GLU A 201 -22.52 -8.52 17.57
CA GLU A 201 -21.76 -7.61 16.71
C GLU A 201 -20.97 -6.58 17.55
N GLN A 202 -21.60 -6.03 18.59
CA GLN A 202 -20.95 -5.10 19.51
C GLN A 202 -19.79 -5.76 20.25
N VAL A 203 -19.94 -6.99 20.75
CA VAL A 203 -18.88 -7.74 21.41
C VAL A 203 -17.70 -7.98 20.46
N ASN A 204 -17.95 -8.47 19.25
CA ASN A 204 -16.89 -8.75 18.29
C ASN A 204 -16.13 -7.46 17.88
N LEU A 205 -16.84 -6.36 17.65
CA LEU A 205 -16.20 -5.07 17.34
C LEU A 205 -15.46 -4.50 18.56
N PHE A 206 -16.02 -4.67 19.77
CA PHE A 206 -15.31 -4.31 21.00
C PHE A 206 -14.00 -5.06 21.12
N ASP A 207 -13.97 -6.37 20.89
CA ASP A 207 -12.75 -7.19 21.00
C ASP A 207 -11.67 -6.74 20.02
N ILE A 208 -12.04 -6.40 18.78
CA ILE A 208 -11.12 -5.86 17.78
C ILE A 208 -10.56 -4.51 18.26
N ILE A 209 -11.44 -3.58 18.63
CA ILE A 209 -11.07 -2.21 19.03
C ILE A 209 -10.23 -2.24 20.32
N ASP A 210 -10.63 -3.03 21.33
CA ASP A 210 -9.94 -3.14 22.59
C ASP A 210 -8.54 -3.75 22.46
N LYS A 211 -8.41 -4.79 21.64
CA LYS A 211 -7.13 -5.45 21.39
C LYS A 211 -6.16 -4.47 20.68
N ARG A 212 -6.65 -3.72 19.70
CA ARG A 212 -5.85 -2.69 19.01
C ARG A 212 -5.50 -1.51 19.91
N TYR A 213 -6.46 -1.00 20.67
CA TYR A 213 -6.24 0.06 21.65
C TYR A 213 -5.13 -0.32 22.65
N ARG A 214 -5.21 -1.50 23.26
CA ARG A 214 -4.19 -1.98 24.21
C ARG A 214 -2.82 -2.21 23.57
N ALA A 215 -2.78 -2.55 22.30
CA ALA A 215 -1.54 -2.76 21.54
C ALA A 215 -1.00 -1.48 20.88
N LEU A 216 -1.64 -0.33 21.09
CA LEU A 216 -1.30 0.96 20.44
C LEU A 216 -1.28 0.83 18.89
N MET A 217 -2.27 0.13 18.32
CA MET A 217 -2.35 -0.07 16.88
C MET A 217 -3.29 0.95 16.22
N PRO A 218 -2.81 1.81 15.30
CA PRO A 218 -3.61 2.81 14.61
C PRO A 218 -4.83 2.23 13.90
N THR A 219 -5.97 2.88 14.04
CA THR A 219 -7.23 2.44 13.44
C THR A 219 -7.95 3.60 12.77
N ILE A 220 -8.41 3.40 11.54
CA ILE A 220 -9.32 4.33 10.84
C ILE A 220 -10.71 3.69 10.85
N LEU A 221 -11.69 4.43 11.35
CA LEU A 221 -13.07 4.00 11.43
C LEU A 221 -13.94 4.90 10.55
N LEU A 222 -14.69 4.29 9.63
CA LEU A 222 -15.59 5.01 8.74
C LEU A 222 -17.04 4.73 9.13
N THR A 223 -17.82 5.80 9.26
CA THR A 223 -19.21 5.69 9.66
C THR A 223 -20.09 6.74 8.98
N ASN A 224 -21.35 6.41 8.78
CA ASN A 224 -22.37 7.38 8.38
C ASN A 224 -23.11 7.95 9.60
N GLN A 225 -22.77 7.50 10.81
CA GLN A 225 -23.37 7.97 12.05
C GLN A 225 -22.63 9.18 12.60
N GLY A 226 -23.36 10.08 13.25
CA GLY A 226 -22.78 11.09 14.12
C GLY A 226 -22.27 10.45 15.43
N LYS A 227 -21.58 11.26 16.27
CA LYS A 227 -21.00 10.79 17.55
C LYS A 227 -21.99 10.03 18.43
N GLY A 228 -23.23 10.55 18.56
CA GLY A 228 -24.26 9.91 19.37
C GLY A 228 -24.71 8.56 18.83
N GLY A 229 -24.97 8.47 17.52
CA GLY A 229 -25.34 7.20 16.88
C GLY A 229 -24.26 6.15 16.96
N LEU A 230 -23.00 6.56 16.73
CA LEU A 230 -21.86 5.64 16.84
C LEU A 230 -21.68 5.15 18.29
N LYS A 231 -21.87 6.01 19.29
CA LYS A 231 -21.84 5.63 20.71
C LYS A 231 -22.92 4.60 21.04
N THR A 232 -24.14 4.82 20.58
CA THR A 232 -25.25 3.87 20.77
C THR A 232 -24.95 2.53 20.10
N PHE A 233 -24.36 2.56 18.91
CA PHE A 233 -24.03 1.34 18.15
C PHE A 233 -22.89 0.54 18.78
N LEU A 234 -21.78 1.18 19.13
CA LEU A 234 -20.58 0.52 19.66
C LEU A 234 -20.63 0.23 21.16
N GLY A 235 -21.53 0.89 21.89
CA GLY A 235 -21.55 0.91 23.36
C GLY A 235 -20.48 1.84 23.96
N ASP A 236 -20.67 2.16 25.24
CA ASP A 236 -19.84 3.14 25.97
C ASP A 236 -18.35 2.78 25.96
N ARG A 237 -18.03 1.51 26.19
CA ARG A 237 -16.64 1.04 26.33
C ARG A 237 -15.82 1.21 25.06
N SER A 238 -16.36 0.79 23.91
CA SER A 238 -15.68 0.95 22.61
C SER A 238 -15.56 2.43 22.24
N PHE A 239 -16.63 3.20 22.48
CA PHE A 239 -16.66 4.62 22.16
C PHE A 239 -15.66 5.44 22.99
N ASP A 240 -15.47 5.10 24.27
CA ASP A 240 -14.47 5.77 25.12
C ASP A 240 -13.05 5.55 24.63
N ARG A 241 -12.70 4.34 24.20
CA ARG A 241 -11.39 4.06 23.59
C ARG A 241 -11.14 4.84 22.31
N LEU A 242 -12.18 4.98 21.48
CA LEU A 242 -12.09 5.81 20.26
C LEU A 242 -11.91 7.30 20.58
N ARG A 243 -12.42 7.77 21.72
CA ARG A 243 -12.28 9.17 22.14
C ARG A 243 -10.91 9.52 22.71
N GLU A 244 -10.32 8.63 23.49
CA GLU A 244 -9.09 8.89 24.25
C GLU A 244 -7.91 9.23 23.34
N GLY A 245 -7.76 8.52 22.20
CA GLY A 245 -6.70 8.77 21.20
C GLY A 245 -7.23 9.25 19.86
N GLY A 246 -8.52 9.63 19.77
CA GLY A 246 -9.23 9.73 18.50
C GLY A 246 -9.34 11.14 17.94
N GLN A 247 -8.92 11.30 16.68
CA GLN A 247 -9.23 12.45 15.86
C GLN A 247 -10.54 12.22 15.10
N TRP A 248 -11.44 13.19 15.17
CA TRP A 248 -12.75 13.10 14.50
C TRP A 248 -12.81 14.06 13.33
N VAL A 249 -13.00 13.53 12.12
CA VAL A 249 -13.12 14.30 10.89
C VAL A 249 -14.55 14.14 10.35
N VAL A 250 -15.25 15.25 10.21
CA VAL A 250 -16.65 15.28 9.74
C VAL A 250 -16.69 15.57 8.24
N PHE A 251 -17.44 14.75 7.51
CA PHE A 251 -17.66 14.84 6.07
C PHE A 251 -19.12 15.30 5.84
N ASP A 252 -19.39 16.59 5.99
CA ASP A 252 -20.72 17.21 6.00
C ASP A 252 -21.11 17.91 4.70
N TRP A 253 -20.34 17.69 3.63
CA TRP A 253 -20.61 18.22 2.30
C TRP A 253 -21.45 17.27 1.45
N GLU A 254 -21.90 17.75 0.29
CA GLU A 254 -22.72 16.99 -0.63
C GLU A 254 -21.98 15.78 -1.22
N SER A 255 -22.77 14.73 -1.52
CA SER A 255 -22.27 13.51 -2.14
C SER A 255 -21.67 13.78 -3.52
N TYR A 256 -20.51 13.24 -3.77
CA TYR A 256 -19.87 13.22 -5.09
C TYR A 256 -20.48 12.17 -6.04
N ARG A 257 -21.32 11.25 -5.51
CA ARG A 257 -21.95 10.19 -6.30
C ARG A 257 -23.04 10.80 -7.18
N GLY A 258 -22.98 10.55 -8.47
CA GLY A 258 -23.93 11.07 -9.46
C GLY A 258 -23.49 12.34 -10.18
N ARG A 259 -22.37 12.98 -9.79
CA ARG A 259 -21.79 14.12 -10.52
C ARG A 259 -20.93 13.72 -11.72
N ALA A 260 -20.54 12.43 -11.83
CA ALA A 260 -19.67 11.92 -12.88
C ALA A 260 -20.47 11.44 -14.10
N ALA A 261 -21.23 12.33 -14.73
CA ALA A 261 -21.80 12.14 -16.08
C ALA A 261 -22.23 13.51 -16.62
N ALA A 262 -21.32 14.48 -16.68
CA ALA A 262 -21.50 15.65 -17.51
C ALA A 262 -20.24 15.90 -18.33
#